data_56985477ff9b1c3c8f16a1512bfbf94d
#
_entry.id   56985477ff9b1c3c8f16a1512bfbf94d
#
_cell.length_a   1.000
_cell.length_b   1.000
_cell.length_c   1.000
_cell.angle_alpha   90.00
_cell.angle_beta   90.00
_cell.angle_gamma   90.00
#
_symmetry.space_group_name_H-M   'P 1'
#
loop_
_entity.id
_entity.type
_entity.pdbx_description
1 polymer ?
#
loop_
_entity_poly.entity_id
_entity_poly.type
_entity_poly.pdbx_seq_one_letter_code
_entity_poly.pdbx_strand_id
1 'polypeptide(L)'
;DGGNMTDRPDRKKIRQVFRNVQRHQHIEKLIRQFSSNKNDIRLMALDRADISSCRQILELGCAFGAFTEALKGRLHPDAFITGLDMIAEYEPFFMEACRRAGYTGTFSAAGVEAIKKYPSASFDLIVCSYALYFFVEMIPHISRILKNNGLFITITHDECNMQELIHITRATLKENQLLENDHLLPVEVIISQFSANNGKDLLAPYFGEVRRFDFNNTLVFQPWDIFFFVDYYQFKSPLFLMGTQAHQQKLVNQMLARVQDLGVGRQAISMCKDDAIFICENPIHRKGV
;
A
#
# COMPACT_ATOMS: atom_id res chain seq x y z
N ASP A 1 16.69 2.49 27.48
CA ASP A 1 16.85 3.06 26.14
C ASP A 1 15.47 3.28 25.54
N GLY A 2 14.93 4.49 25.78
CA GLY A 2 13.66 4.92 25.23
C GLY A 2 13.81 5.21 23.73
N GLY A 3 13.53 4.24 22.89
CA GLY A 3 13.41 4.43 21.44
C GLY A 3 12.29 5.41 21.16
N ASN A 4 12.61 6.56 20.60
CA ASN A 4 11.66 7.55 20.14
C ASN A 4 10.74 6.91 19.12
N MET A 5 9.46 6.72 19.44
CA MET A 5 8.41 6.14 18.56
C MET A 5 8.08 7.00 17.33
N THR A 6 8.82 8.10 17.12
CA THR A 6 8.70 9.00 15.95
C THR A 6 9.58 8.61 14.78
N ASP A 7 10.40 7.54 14.92
CA ASP A 7 11.28 7.08 13.86
C ASP A 7 10.53 6.35 12.77
N ARG A 8 10.93 6.59 11.51
CA ARG A 8 10.42 5.89 10.33
C ARG A 8 10.36 4.38 10.57
N PRO A 9 9.30 3.70 10.13
CA PRO A 9 9.15 2.28 10.36
C PRO A 9 10.37 1.51 9.83
N ASP A 10 10.90 0.61 10.67
CA ASP A 10 12.07 -0.20 10.34
C ASP A 10 11.78 -1.07 9.09
N ARG A 11 12.48 -0.77 7.99
CA ARG A 11 12.36 -1.49 6.71
C ARG A 11 12.54 -3.01 6.86
N LYS A 12 13.36 -3.46 7.83
CA LYS A 12 13.55 -4.90 8.12
C LYS A 12 12.26 -5.52 8.68
N LYS A 13 11.56 -4.81 9.55
CA LYS A 13 10.28 -5.27 10.13
C LYS A 13 9.17 -5.29 9.09
N ILE A 14 9.09 -4.27 8.22
CA ILE A 14 8.16 -4.23 7.09
C ILE A 14 8.41 -5.45 6.18
N ARG A 15 9.67 -5.72 5.81
CA ARG A 15 10.03 -6.89 5.01
C ARG A 15 9.56 -8.20 5.64
N GLN A 16 9.68 -8.36 6.96
CA GLN A 16 9.21 -9.56 7.65
C GLN A 16 7.72 -9.81 7.51
N VAL A 17 6.90 -8.74 7.50
CA VAL A 17 5.43 -8.86 7.33
C VAL A 17 5.08 -9.41 5.96
N PHE A 18 5.70 -8.88 4.90
CA PHE A 18 5.33 -9.15 3.50
C PHE A 18 6.13 -10.28 2.84
N ARG A 19 7.14 -10.83 3.51
CA ARG A 19 8.03 -11.85 2.97
C ARG A 19 7.33 -13.15 2.57
N ASN A 20 6.24 -13.51 3.24
CA ASN A 20 5.45 -14.68 2.85
C ASN A 20 4.45 -14.29 1.76
N VAL A 21 4.82 -14.52 0.51
CA VAL A 21 4.05 -14.11 -0.68
C VAL A 21 2.67 -14.75 -0.71
N GLN A 22 2.57 -16.07 -0.46
CA GLN A 22 1.27 -16.76 -0.47
C GLN A 22 0.32 -16.21 0.59
N ARG A 23 0.84 -15.89 1.78
CA ARG A 23 0.03 -15.28 2.83
C ARG A 23 -0.43 -13.89 2.44
N HIS A 24 0.44 -13.08 1.83
CA HIS A 24 0.06 -11.74 1.35
C HIS A 24 -1.03 -11.83 0.27
N GLN A 25 -0.89 -12.74 -0.71
CA GLN A 25 -1.92 -12.98 -1.73
C GLN A 25 -3.25 -13.47 -1.12
N HIS A 26 -3.17 -14.32 -0.10
CA HIS A 26 -4.37 -14.78 0.62
C HIS A 26 -5.09 -13.62 1.29
N ILE A 27 -4.36 -12.75 1.99
CA ILE A 27 -4.95 -11.56 2.64
C ILE A 27 -5.56 -10.59 1.63
N GLU A 28 -4.94 -10.41 0.46
CA GLU A 28 -5.55 -9.59 -0.60
C GLU A 28 -6.89 -10.18 -1.09
N LYS A 29 -6.97 -11.51 -1.23
CA LYS A 29 -8.23 -12.19 -1.55
C LYS A 29 -9.29 -11.99 -0.46
N LEU A 30 -8.90 -12.08 0.82
CA LEU A 30 -9.80 -11.80 1.95
C LEU A 30 -10.31 -10.36 1.89
N ILE A 31 -9.44 -9.38 1.69
CA ILE A 31 -9.84 -7.97 1.56
C ILE A 31 -10.89 -7.84 0.45
N ARG A 32 -10.66 -8.40 -0.72
CA ARG A 32 -11.63 -8.37 -1.83
C ARG A 32 -12.95 -9.06 -1.47
N GLN A 33 -12.88 -10.22 -0.82
CA GLN A 33 -14.06 -11.01 -0.43
C GLN A 33 -14.96 -10.24 0.53
N PHE A 34 -14.38 -9.59 1.54
CA PHE A 34 -15.11 -8.91 2.62
C PHE A 34 -15.32 -7.42 2.40
N SER A 35 -14.80 -6.85 1.29
CA SER A 35 -15.09 -5.48 0.87
C SER A 35 -16.56 -5.28 0.55
N SER A 36 -17.14 -4.19 1.03
CA SER A 36 -18.47 -3.74 0.65
C SER A 36 -18.48 -3.23 -0.81
N ASN A 37 -17.41 -2.54 -1.21
CA ASN A 37 -17.20 -2.11 -2.58
C ASN A 37 -16.57 -3.24 -3.39
N LYS A 38 -17.28 -3.73 -4.40
CA LYS A 38 -16.84 -4.87 -5.24
C LYS A 38 -16.05 -4.45 -6.47
N ASN A 39 -15.91 -3.16 -6.74
CA ASN A 39 -15.08 -2.65 -7.83
C ASN A 39 -13.60 -2.90 -7.52
N ASP A 40 -12.80 -3.10 -8.55
CA ASP A 40 -11.34 -3.14 -8.41
C ASP A 40 -10.81 -1.71 -8.53
N ILE A 41 -10.19 -1.19 -7.47
CA ILE A 41 -9.64 0.15 -7.42
C ILE A 41 -8.56 0.39 -8.49
N ARG A 42 -7.81 -0.66 -8.88
CA ARG A 42 -6.78 -0.58 -9.93
C ARG A 42 -7.41 -0.35 -11.30
N LEU A 43 -8.47 -1.10 -11.61
CA LEU A 43 -9.24 -0.88 -12.85
C LEU A 43 -9.88 0.50 -12.86
N MET A 44 -10.44 0.93 -11.72
CA MET A 44 -11.01 2.27 -11.57
C MET A 44 -9.96 3.38 -11.80
N ALA A 45 -8.72 3.18 -11.34
CA ALA A 45 -7.61 4.10 -11.61
C ALA A 45 -7.26 4.14 -13.09
N LEU A 46 -7.16 2.98 -13.74
CA LEU A 46 -6.79 2.85 -15.15
C LEU A 46 -7.88 3.37 -16.11
N ASP A 47 -9.15 3.33 -15.74
CA ASP A 47 -10.26 3.87 -16.52
C ASP A 47 -10.29 5.42 -16.54
N ARG A 48 -9.43 6.07 -15.75
CA ARG A 48 -9.33 7.53 -15.63
C ARG A 48 -8.23 8.16 -16.48
N ALA A 49 -7.41 7.35 -17.16
CA ALA A 49 -6.30 7.82 -17.98
C ALA A 49 -6.12 6.96 -19.24
N ASP A 50 -5.81 7.59 -20.36
CA ASP A 50 -5.42 6.87 -21.56
C ASP A 50 -3.94 6.48 -21.48
N ILE A 51 -3.70 5.18 -21.36
CA ILE A 51 -2.35 4.58 -21.28
C ILE A 51 -2.04 3.69 -22.48
N SER A 52 -2.88 3.70 -23.51
CA SER A 52 -2.79 2.80 -24.67
C SER A 52 -1.49 2.97 -25.49
N SER A 53 -0.88 4.13 -25.43
CA SER A 53 0.40 4.44 -26.10
C SER A 53 1.63 4.17 -25.22
N CYS A 54 1.47 3.84 -23.92
CA CYS A 54 2.58 3.66 -23.01
C CYS A 54 3.38 2.40 -23.34
N ARG A 55 4.72 2.55 -23.43
CA ARG A 55 5.67 1.47 -23.76
C ARG A 55 6.66 1.15 -22.65
N GLN A 56 7.06 2.14 -21.86
CA GLN A 56 8.00 1.97 -20.74
C GLN A 56 7.27 2.21 -19.43
N ILE A 57 7.03 1.13 -18.71
CA ILE A 57 6.24 1.14 -17.47
C ILE A 57 7.12 0.79 -16.28
N LEU A 58 6.94 1.49 -15.17
CA LEU A 58 7.59 1.20 -13.90
C LEU A 58 6.54 0.99 -12.81
N GLU A 59 6.59 -0.15 -12.11
CA GLU A 59 5.79 -0.40 -10.93
C GLU A 59 6.67 -0.36 -9.68
N LEU A 60 6.38 0.59 -8.77
CA LEU A 60 7.09 0.81 -7.50
C LEU A 60 6.39 0.07 -6.36
N GLY A 61 7.12 -0.75 -5.62
CA GLY A 61 6.53 -1.64 -4.63
C GLY A 61 5.61 -2.66 -5.29
N CYS A 62 6.10 -3.29 -6.36
CA CYS A 62 5.28 -4.10 -7.27
C CYS A 62 4.75 -5.39 -6.64
N ALA A 63 5.31 -5.85 -5.52
CA ALA A 63 4.95 -7.09 -4.87
C ALA A 63 4.77 -8.25 -5.89
N PHE A 64 3.68 -8.98 -5.83
CA PHE A 64 3.39 -10.08 -6.75
C PHE A 64 2.72 -9.65 -8.07
N GLY A 65 2.68 -8.34 -8.39
CA GLY A 65 2.24 -7.81 -9.69
C GLY A 65 0.73 -7.67 -9.85
N ALA A 66 -0.01 -7.44 -8.77
CA ALA A 66 -1.47 -7.28 -8.86
C ALA A 66 -1.90 -6.08 -9.71
N PHE A 67 -1.15 -4.97 -9.69
CA PHE A 67 -1.40 -3.84 -10.58
C PHE A 67 -0.99 -4.16 -12.02
N THR A 68 0.15 -4.82 -12.21
CA THR A 68 0.59 -5.31 -13.53
C THR A 68 -0.47 -6.17 -14.21
N GLU A 69 -1.15 -7.08 -13.48
CA GLU A 69 -2.25 -7.88 -14.05
C GLU A 69 -3.42 -7.02 -14.54
N ALA A 70 -3.73 -5.93 -13.82
CA ALA A 70 -4.80 -5.01 -14.22
C ALA A 70 -4.48 -4.23 -15.52
N LEU A 71 -3.20 -4.15 -15.92
CA LEU A 71 -2.77 -3.50 -17.17
C LEU A 71 -3.09 -4.31 -18.43
N LYS A 72 -3.55 -5.56 -18.30
CA LYS A 72 -3.82 -6.46 -19.43
C LYS A 72 -4.68 -5.80 -20.52
N GLY A 73 -4.12 -5.76 -21.75
CA GLY A 73 -4.79 -5.20 -22.93
C GLY A 73 -4.98 -3.69 -22.92
N ARG A 74 -4.34 -2.96 -22.02
CA ARG A 74 -4.49 -1.50 -21.86
C ARG A 74 -3.28 -0.69 -22.33
N LEU A 75 -2.12 -1.33 -22.45
CA LEU A 75 -0.87 -0.70 -22.88
C LEU A 75 -0.61 -0.95 -24.37
N HIS A 76 0.42 -0.27 -24.89
CA HIS A 76 0.93 -0.59 -26.22
C HIS A 76 1.35 -2.07 -26.30
N PRO A 77 1.14 -2.79 -27.44
CA PRO A 77 1.51 -4.20 -27.55
C PRO A 77 2.98 -4.51 -27.23
N ASP A 78 3.90 -3.59 -27.56
CA ASP A 78 5.33 -3.72 -27.25
C ASP A 78 5.72 -3.13 -25.90
N ALA A 79 4.77 -3.00 -24.96
CA ALA A 79 5.07 -2.45 -23.65
C ALA A 79 6.02 -3.36 -22.85
N PHE A 80 6.93 -2.71 -22.11
CA PHE A 80 7.87 -3.35 -21.21
C PHE A 80 7.65 -2.86 -19.78
N ILE A 81 7.49 -3.79 -18.83
CA ILE A 81 7.17 -3.48 -17.44
C ILE A 81 8.37 -3.78 -16.54
N THR A 82 8.85 -2.78 -15.84
CA THR A 82 9.88 -2.92 -14.80
C THR A 82 9.23 -2.89 -13.44
N GLY A 83 9.41 -3.95 -12.64
CA GLY A 83 8.97 -4.02 -11.25
C GLY A 83 10.13 -3.76 -10.29
N LEU A 84 9.94 -2.86 -9.34
CA LEU A 84 10.86 -2.63 -8.23
C LEU A 84 10.20 -3.00 -6.91
N ASP A 85 10.85 -3.88 -6.15
CA ASP A 85 10.49 -4.19 -4.77
C ASP A 85 11.75 -4.44 -3.94
N MET A 86 11.65 -4.42 -2.61
CA MET A 86 12.75 -4.77 -1.71
C MET A 86 12.74 -6.26 -1.32
N ILE A 87 11.71 -7.00 -1.71
CA ILE A 87 11.47 -8.40 -1.34
C ILE A 87 11.67 -9.27 -2.58
N ALA A 88 12.82 -9.92 -2.66
CA ALA A 88 13.21 -10.74 -3.82
C ALA A 88 12.26 -11.91 -4.07
N GLU A 89 11.60 -12.40 -3.02
CA GLU A 89 10.65 -13.51 -3.08
C GLU A 89 9.44 -13.24 -3.99
N TYR A 90 9.18 -11.98 -4.36
CA TYR A 90 8.11 -11.60 -5.29
C TYR A 90 8.46 -11.83 -6.77
N GLU A 91 9.75 -11.93 -7.13
CA GLU A 91 10.19 -12.01 -8.53
C GLU A 91 9.41 -13.02 -9.38
N PRO A 92 9.31 -14.32 -9.01
CA PRO A 92 8.61 -15.30 -9.86
C PRO A 92 7.12 -14.97 -10.02
N PHE A 93 6.49 -14.38 -9.02
CA PHE A 93 5.07 -14.00 -9.06
C PHE A 93 4.85 -12.77 -9.94
N PHE A 94 5.72 -11.76 -9.83
CA PHE A 94 5.67 -10.57 -10.67
C PHE A 94 5.91 -10.92 -12.15
N MET A 95 6.91 -11.74 -12.45
CA MET A 95 7.18 -12.19 -13.82
C MET A 95 6.00 -12.97 -14.41
N GLU A 96 5.35 -13.80 -13.61
CA GLU A 96 4.12 -14.49 -14.01
C GLU A 96 2.95 -13.51 -14.24
N ALA A 97 2.83 -12.46 -13.43
CA ALA A 97 1.85 -11.40 -13.63
C ALA A 97 2.07 -10.67 -14.98
N CYS A 98 3.32 -10.33 -15.32
CA CYS A 98 3.67 -9.76 -16.64
C CYS A 98 3.22 -10.69 -17.77
N ARG A 99 3.55 -12.00 -17.67
CA ARG A 99 3.16 -12.99 -18.68
C ARG A 99 1.64 -13.09 -18.84
N ARG A 100 0.88 -13.11 -17.73
CA ARG A 100 -0.61 -13.16 -17.77
C ARG A 100 -1.22 -11.88 -18.32
N ALA A 101 -0.57 -10.75 -18.08
CA ALA A 101 -0.98 -9.47 -18.67
C ALA A 101 -0.66 -9.38 -20.18
N GLY A 102 0.21 -10.26 -20.70
CA GLY A 102 0.61 -10.30 -22.09
C GLY A 102 1.77 -9.36 -22.42
N TYR A 103 2.59 -8.97 -21.44
CA TYR A 103 3.71 -8.06 -21.61
C TYR A 103 5.04 -8.69 -21.18
N THR A 104 6.12 -8.19 -21.78
CA THR A 104 7.48 -8.48 -21.33
C THR A 104 7.81 -7.62 -20.11
N GLY A 105 8.56 -8.17 -19.15
CA GLY A 105 8.97 -7.41 -17.98
C GLY A 105 10.27 -7.87 -17.37
N THR A 106 10.69 -7.14 -16.35
CA THR A 106 11.82 -7.46 -15.49
C THR A 106 11.53 -7.07 -14.06
N PHE A 107 12.17 -7.77 -13.12
CA PHE A 107 12.06 -7.48 -11.69
C PHE A 107 13.43 -7.11 -11.13
N SER A 108 13.46 -6.20 -10.17
CA SER A 108 14.66 -5.88 -9.41
C SER A 108 14.37 -5.76 -7.91
N ALA A 109 15.12 -6.52 -7.11
CA ALA A 109 15.06 -6.49 -5.65
C ALA A 109 15.86 -5.31 -5.04
N ALA A 110 16.37 -4.39 -5.85
CA ALA A 110 17.13 -3.22 -5.39
C ALA A 110 16.27 -2.20 -4.62
N GLY A 111 14.94 -2.37 -4.66
CA GLY A 111 14.00 -1.47 -4.03
C GLY A 111 13.93 -0.11 -4.73
N VAL A 112 13.16 0.80 -4.13
CA VAL A 112 12.85 2.11 -4.72
C VAL A 112 14.08 3.01 -4.93
N GLU A 113 15.14 2.84 -4.16
CA GLU A 113 16.38 3.62 -4.32
C GLU A 113 17.01 3.49 -5.71
N ALA A 114 16.69 2.42 -6.44
CA ALA A 114 17.16 2.22 -7.80
C ALA A 114 16.69 3.32 -8.76
N ILE A 115 15.57 4.00 -8.47
CA ILE A 115 15.05 5.06 -9.37
C ILE A 115 15.99 6.25 -9.49
N LYS A 116 16.85 6.49 -8.50
CA LYS A 116 17.88 7.55 -8.56
C LYS A 116 18.87 7.36 -9.71
N LYS A 117 19.05 6.12 -10.17
CA LYS A 117 20.00 5.75 -11.24
C LYS A 117 19.36 5.79 -12.64
N TYR A 118 18.03 5.83 -12.75
CA TYR A 118 17.39 5.93 -14.05
C TYR A 118 17.59 7.33 -14.65
N PRO A 119 17.81 7.41 -15.97
CA PRO A 119 17.84 8.69 -16.68
C PRO A 119 16.52 9.46 -16.52
N SER A 120 16.57 10.78 -16.65
CA SER A 120 15.36 11.60 -16.71
C SER A 120 14.51 11.22 -17.94
N ALA A 121 13.21 11.36 -17.84
CA ALA A 121 12.27 11.10 -18.94
C ALA A 121 12.37 9.68 -19.53
N SER A 122 12.50 8.65 -18.68
CA SER A 122 12.65 7.25 -19.10
C SER A 122 11.31 6.50 -19.24
N PHE A 123 10.30 6.86 -18.46
CA PHE A 123 9.06 6.10 -18.36
C PHE A 123 7.84 6.87 -18.85
N ASP A 124 6.93 6.16 -19.54
CA ASP A 124 5.64 6.69 -19.98
C ASP A 124 4.61 6.62 -18.85
N LEU A 125 4.66 5.56 -18.04
CA LEU A 125 3.77 5.33 -16.92
C LEU A 125 4.56 4.82 -15.71
N ILE A 126 4.33 5.45 -14.56
CA ILE A 126 4.79 4.93 -13.28
C ILE A 126 3.55 4.65 -12.42
N VAL A 127 3.50 3.49 -11.78
CA VAL A 127 2.44 3.12 -10.85
C VAL A 127 3.01 2.77 -9.49
N CYS A 128 2.29 3.13 -8.42
CA CYS A 128 2.66 2.81 -7.05
C CYS A 128 1.39 2.56 -6.23
N SER A 129 1.17 1.32 -5.82
CA SER A 129 -0.04 0.94 -5.10
C SER A 129 0.31 0.52 -3.67
N TYR A 130 -0.23 1.24 -2.68
CA TYR A 130 -0.05 0.96 -1.26
C TYR A 130 1.41 0.85 -0.79
N ALA A 131 2.30 1.67 -1.36
CA ALA A 131 3.72 1.66 -1.03
C ALA A 131 4.35 3.04 -0.85
N LEU A 132 3.79 4.11 -1.46
CA LEU A 132 4.42 5.43 -1.49
C LEU A 132 4.67 6.02 -0.10
N TYR A 133 3.84 5.71 0.90
CA TYR A 133 4.05 6.13 2.28
C TYR A 133 5.32 5.57 2.93
N PHE A 134 5.98 4.59 2.34
CA PHE A 134 7.29 4.11 2.81
C PHE A 134 8.47 4.91 2.26
N PHE A 135 8.25 5.72 1.21
CA PHE A 135 9.33 6.42 0.48
C PHE A 135 8.86 7.72 -0.19
N VAL A 136 8.12 8.55 0.53
CA VAL A 136 7.60 9.85 0.01
C VAL A 136 8.71 10.77 -0.49
N GLU A 137 9.92 10.64 0.04
CA GLU A 137 11.11 11.36 -0.40
C GLU A 137 11.51 11.05 -1.85
N MET A 138 10.96 10.00 -2.45
CA MET A 138 11.23 9.63 -3.84
C MET A 138 10.33 10.35 -4.85
N ILE A 139 9.31 11.10 -4.42
CA ILE A 139 8.40 11.83 -5.31
C ILE A 139 9.15 12.73 -6.31
N PRO A 140 10.19 13.51 -5.91
CA PRO A 140 10.98 14.30 -6.86
C PRO A 140 11.65 13.43 -7.95
N HIS A 141 12.16 12.25 -7.58
CA HIS A 141 12.80 11.33 -8.51
C HIS A 141 11.76 10.66 -9.44
N ILE A 142 10.56 10.36 -8.92
CA ILE A 142 9.44 9.84 -9.72
C ILE A 142 9.09 10.85 -10.83
N SER A 143 8.91 12.13 -10.47
CA SER A 143 8.67 13.19 -11.44
C SER A 143 9.82 13.31 -12.47
N ARG A 144 11.07 13.26 -12.02
CA ARG A 144 12.25 13.39 -12.89
C ARG A 144 12.34 12.29 -13.96
N ILE A 145 12.05 11.05 -13.60
CA ILE A 145 12.19 9.90 -14.51
C ILE A 145 10.97 9.69 -15.42
N LEU A 146 9.86 10.39 -15.19
CA LEU A 146 8.72 10.43 -16.09
C LEU A 146 9.02 11.29 -17.32
N LYS A 147 8.55 10.86 -18.49
CA LYS A 147 8.52 11.69 -19.70
C LYS A 147 7.56 12.86 -19.53
N ASN A 148 7.72 13.92 -20.31
CA ASN A 148 6.87 15.13 -20.22
C ASN A 148 5.37 14.82 -20.29
N ASN A 149 4.98 13.84 -21.11
CA ASN A 149 3.60 13.37 -21.24
C ASN A 149 3.34 12.10 -20.42
N GLY A 150 4.24 11.76 -19.50
CA GLY A 150 4.12 10.57 -18.67
C GLY A 150 3.12 10.76 -17.55
N LEU A 151 2.58 9.63 -17.07
CA LEU A 151 1.59 9.55 -16.01
C LEU A 151 2.18 8.90 -14.78
N PHE A 152 1.88 9.46 -13.61
CA PHE A 152 2.08 8.78 -12.35
C PHE A 152 0.72 8.47 -11.71
N ILE A 153 0.45 7.18 -11.45
CA ILE A 153 -0.76 6.72 -10.80
C ILE A 153 -0.37 6.11 -9.45
N THR A 154 -0.94 6.62 -8.36
CA THR A 154 -0.71 6.05 -7.04
C THR A 154 -2.02 5.82 -6.29
N ILE A 155 -2.06 4.70 -5.55
CA ILE A 155 -3.18 4.32 -4.70
C ILE A 155 -2.68 4.29 -3.27
N THR A 156 -3.43 4.90 -2.36
CA THR A 156 -3.09 4.97 -0.94
C THR A 156 -4.32 4.86 -0.06
N HIS A 157 -4.08 4.68 1.24
CA HIS A 157 -5.12 4.64 2.25
C HIS A 157 -5.62 6.03 2.63
N ASP A 158 -6.89 6.12 3.03
CA ASP A 158 -7.38 7.22 3.85
C ASP A 158 -6.90 7.07 5.29
N GLU A 159 -6.82 8.16 6.04
CA GLU A 159 -6.41 8.13 7.45
C GLU A 159 -7.40 7.38 8.35
N CYS A 160 -8.66 7.22 7.94
CA CYS A 160 -9.63 6.38 8.65
C CYS A 160 -9.38 4.88 8.48
N ASN A 161 -8.47 4.47 7.60
CA ASN A 161 -8.20 3.06 7.32
C ASN A 161 -7.86 2.28 8.59
N MET A 162 -8.66 1.25 8.88
CA MET A 162 -8.53 0.39 10.08
C MET A 162 -8.60 1.13 11.42
N GLN A 163 -9.24 2.32 11.49
CA GLN A 163 -9.31 3.09 12.73
C GLN A 163 -9.93 2.31 13.90
N GLU A 164 -10.87 1.38 13.63
CA GLU A 164 -11.48 0.53 14.64
C GLU A 164 -10.44 -0.40 15.30
N LEU A 165 -9.54 -0.98 14.50
CA LEU A 165 -8.43 -1.79 15.01
C LEU A 165 -7.38 -0.92 15.72
N ILE A 166 -7.13 0.29 15.23
CA ILE A 166 -6.24 1.26 15.90
C ILE A 166 -6.77 1.56 17.29
N HIS A 167 -8.06 1.85 17.45
CA HIS A 167 -8.69 2.13 18.74
C HIS A 167 -8.57 0.96 19.70
N ILE A 168 -8.89 -0.27 19.27
CA ILE A 168 -8.78 -1.48 20.09
C ILE A 168 -7.33 -1.73 20.50
N THR A 169 -6.39 -1.61 19.56
CA THR A 169 -4.96 -1.78 19.82
C THR A 169 -4.47 -0.77 20.86
N ARG A 170 -4.81 0.50 20.68
CA ARG A 170 -4.45 1.58 21.60
C ARG A 170 -4.98 1.32 23.01
N ALA A 171 -6.24 0.93 23.16
CA ALA A 171 -6.83 0.58 24.44
C ALA A 171 -6.09 -0.57 25.12
N THR A 172 -5.80 -1.65 24.37
CA THR A 172 -5.07 -2.81 24.88
C THR A 172 -3.65 -2.48 25.33
N LEU A 173 -2.93 -1.66 24.55
CA LEU A 173 -1.57 -1.24 24.90
C LEU A 173 -1.55 -0.35 26.14
N LYS A 174 -2.50 0.58 26.28
CA LYS A 174 -2.64 1.44 27.48
C LYS A 174 -2.89 0.62 28.74
N GLU A 175 -3.79 -0.35 28.70
CA GLU A 175 -4.05 -1.24 29.86
C GLU A 175 -2.85 -2.08 30.25
N ASN A 176 -1.99 -2.44 29.30
CA ASN A 176 -0.74 -3.14 29.58
C ASN A 176 0.44 -2.18 29.88
N GLN A 177 0.19 -0.87 30.01
CA GLN A 177 1.22 0.16 30.27
C GLN A 177 2.36 0.20 29.22
N LEU A 178 2.02 -0.14 27.97
CA LEU A 178 2.97 -0.20 26.84
C LEU A 178 2.84 0.98 25.89
N LEU A 179 1.88 1.88 26.11
CA LEU A 179 1.64 3.08 25.31
C LEU A 179 1.38 4.27 26.21
N GLU A 180 2.15 5.34 26.06
CA GLU A 180 1.87 6.62 26.67
C GLU A 180 0.73 7.34 25.93
N ASN A 181 0.05 8.27 26.63
CA ASN A 181 -1.28 8.76 26.23
C ASN A 181 -1.40 9.35 24.84
N ASP A 182 -0.34 9.95 24.28
CA ASP A 182 -0.42 10.70 23.01
C ASP A 182 0.48 10.14 21.89
N HIS A 183 1.06 8.95 22.07
CA HIS A 183 1.89 8.35 21.03
C HIS A 183 1.05 7.72 19.93
N LEU A 184 1.41 8.02 18.67
CA LEU A 184 0.84 7.35 17.50
C LEU A 184 1.32 5.90 17.43
N LEU A 185 0.45 5.01 16.98
CA LEU A 185 0.86 3.65 16.64
C LEU A 185 1.71 3.65 15.36
N PRO A 186 2.63 2.70 15.18
CA PRO A 186 3.45 2.62 13.99
C PRO A 186 2.65 2.66 12.67
N VAL A 187 1.49 2.03 12.63
CA VAL A 187 0.61 2.05 11.45
C VAL A 187 0.07 3.46 11.15
N GLU A 188 -0.24 4.25 12.18
CA GLU A 188 -0.69 5.65 12.02
C GLU A 188 0.44 6.51 11.45
N VAL A 189 1.67 6.34 11.97
CA VAL A 189 2.86 7.03 11.45
C VAL A 189 3.11 6.66 9.98
N ILE A 190 2.95 5.39 9.60
CA ILE A 190 3.10 4.94 8.22
C ILE A 190 2.07 5.63 7.31
N ILE A 191 0.79 5.54 7.66
CA ILE A 191 -0.30 6.08 6.82
C ILE A 191 -0.18 7.60 6.71
N SER A 192 0.18 8.30 7.77
CA SER A 192 0.30 9.77 7.75
C SER A 192 1.41 10.30 6.84
N GLN A 193 2.40 9.48 6.46
CA GLN A 193 3.45 9.90 5.53
C GLN A 193 2.89 10.22 4.13
N PHE A 194 1.90 9.43 3.67
CA PHE A 194 1.21 9.66 2.41
C PHE A 194 -0.18 9.01 2.46
N SER A 195 -1.21 9.81 2.53
CA SER A 195 -2.61 9.39 2.67
C SER A 195 -3.51 10.09 1.65
N ALA A 196 -4.78 9.72 1.63
CA ALA A 196 -5.79 10.46 0.89
C ALA A 196 -5.84 11.94 1.29
N ASN A 197 -5.53 12.25 2.55
CA ASN A 197 -5.69 13.59 3.11
C ASN A 197 -4.56 14.54 2.73
N ASN A 198 -3.31 14.06 2.67
CA ASN A 198 -2.13 14.90 2.39
C ASN A 198 -1.51 14.65 1.00
N GLY A 199 -1.92 13.59 0.30
CA GLY A 199 -1.28 13.15 -0.94
C GLY A 199 -1.26 14.21 -2.03
N LYS A 200 -2.35 14.98 -2.18
CA LYS A 200 -2.41 16.05 -3.17
C LYS A 200 -1.36 17.15 -2.91
N ASP A 201 -1.20 17.56 -1.67
CA ASP A 201 -0.26 18.62 -1.27
C ASP A 201 1.19 18.16 -1.43
N LEU A 202 1.46 16.85 -1.19
CA LEU A 202 2.79 16.26 -1.39
C LEU A 202 3.16 16.09 -2.87
N LEU A 203 2.18 15.88 -3.74
CA LEU A 203 2.38 15.67 -5.17
C LEU A 203 2.40 16.98 -5.97
N ALA A 204 1.59 17.98 -5.60
CA ALA A 204 1.43 19.23 -6.33
C ALA A 204 2.74 20.00 -6.60
N PRO A 205 3.78 19.97 -5.74
CA PRO A 205 5.06 20.61 -6.07
C PRO A 205 5.80 19.97 -7.25
N TYR A 206 5.45 18.76 -7.67
CA TYR A 206 6.20 17.96 -8.67
C TYR A 206 5.39 17.62 -9.91
N PHE A 207 4.09 17.93 -9.93
CA PHE A 207 3.20 17.66 -11.04
C PHE A 207 2.30 18.87 -11.32
N GLY A 208 2.14 19.24 -12.59
CA GLY A 208 1.30 20.36 -12.98
C GLY A 208 -0.20 20.10 -12.80
N GLU A 209 -0.57 18.81 -12.82
CA GLU A 209 -1.94 18.39 -12.53
C GLU A 209 -1.95 17.19 -11.60
N VAL A 210 -2.77 17.25 -10.55
CA VAL A 210 -2.98 16.16 -9.58
C VAL A 210 -4.48 15.99 -9.36
N ARG A 211 -5.04 14.92 -9.91
CA ARG A 211 -6.45 14.55 -9.75
C ARG A 211 -6.60 13.48 -8.68
N ARG A 212 -7.52 13.67 -7.73
CA ARG A 212 -7.86 12.70 -6.68
C ARG A 212 -9.22 12.09 -6.98
N PHE A 213 -9.34 10.77 -6.74
CA PHE A 213 -10.60 10.03 -6.78
C PHE A 213 -10.69 9.16 -5.53
N ASP A 214 -11.79 9.29 -4.80
CA ASP A 214 -12.04 8.54 -3.58
C ASP A 214 -12.59 7.14 -3.91
N PHE A 215 -12.20 6.17 -3.10
CA PHE A 215 -12.68 4.80 -3.15
C PHE A 215 -13.19 4.41 -1.77
N ASN A 216 -14.46 4.69 -1.51
CA ASN A 216 -15.09 4.37 -0.24
C ASN A 216 -15.32 2.86 -0.16
N ASN A 217 -14.88 2.26 0.93
CA ASN A 217 -14.96 0.83 1.16
C ASN A 217 -14.99 0.51 2.66
N THR A 218 -15.66 -0.58 3.01
CA THR A 218 -15.71 -1.10 4.36
C THR A 218 -15.46 -2.60 4.28
N LEU A 219 -14.60 -3.14 5.15
CA LEU A 219 -14.52 -4.59 5.34
C LEU A 219 -15.58 -5.00 6.33
N VAL A 220 -16.42 -5.96 5.93
CA VAL A 220 -17.53 -6.45 6.76
C VAL A 220 -17.40 -7.95 6.95
N PHE A 221 -17.15 -8.37 8.20
CA PHE A 221 -17.08 -9.77 8.60
C PHE A 221 -18.33 -10.10 9.43
N GLN A 222 -19.13 -11.03 8.98
CA GLN A 222 -20.26 -11.52 9.75
C GLN A 222 -19.78 -12.34 10.97
N PRO A 223 -20.60 -12.58 12.00
CA PRO A 223 -20.17 -13.35 13.17
C PRO A 223 -19.59 -14.73 12.86
N TRP A 224 -20.07 -15.38 11.80
CA TRP A 224 -19.54 -16.67 11.31
C TRP A 224 -18.26 -16.56 10.49
N ASP A 225 -17.84 -15.34 10.11
CA ASP A 225 -16.60 -15.07 9.36
C ASP A 225 -15.42 -14.77 10.29
N ILE A 226 -15.55 -14.95 11.61
CA ILE A 226 -14.57 -14.56 12.62
C ILE A 226 -13.17 -15.13 12.34
N PHE A 227 -13.06 -16.34 11.81
CA PHE A 227 -11.77 -16.94 11.48
C PHE A 227 -11.02 -16.17 10.39
N PHE A 228 -11.73 -15.64 9.39
CA PHE A 228 -11.13 -14.81 8.35
C PHE A 228 -10.69 -13.45 8.88
N PHE A 229 -11.46 -12.87 9.80
CA PHE A 229 -11.06 -11.66 10.51
C PHE A 229 -9.79 -11.89 11.34
N VAL A 230 -9.72 -12.98 12.09
CA VAL A 230 -8.54 -13.36 12.89
C VAL A 230 -7.30 -13.47 11.99
N ASP A 231 -7.42 -14.15 10.85
CA ASP A 231 -6.31 -14.32 9.91
C ASP A 231 -5.85 -12.98 9.33
N TYR A 232 -6.80 -12.13 8.90
CA TYR A 232 -6.52 -10.76 8.47
C TYR A 232 -5.78 -9.97 9.55
N TYR A 233 -6.30 -10.00 10.78
CA TYR A 233 -5.73 -9.26 11.89
C TYR A 233 -4.32 -9.75 12.26
N GLN A 234 -4.10 -11.05 12.31
CA GLN A 234 -2.78 -11.63 12.60
C GLN A 234 -1.73 -11.21 11.56
N PHE A 235 -2.12 -11.09 10.29
CA PHE A 235 -1.22 -10.59 9.25
C PHE A 235 -0.87 -9.10 9.45
N LYS A 236 -1.83 -8.28 9.85
CA LYS A 236 -1.65 -6.84 10.05
C LYS A 236 -1.00 -6.48 11.39
N SER A 237 -1.16 -7.31 12.42
CA SER A 237 -0.73 -7.01 13.79
C SER A 237 0.74 -6.56 13.94
N PRO A 238 1.72 -7.06 13.18
CA PRO A 238 3.08 -6.55 13.28
C PRO A 238 3.20 -5.06 12.93
N LEU A 239 2.35 -4.54 12.04
CA LEU A 239 2.34 -3.10 11.69
C LEU A 239 1.79 -2.23 12.82
N PHE A 240 0.94 -2.79 13.67
CA PHE A 240 0.39 -2.10 14.84
C PHE A 240 1.32 -2.17 16.05
N LEU A 241 2.04 -3.29 16.21
CA LEU A 241 2.77 -3.64 17.43
C LEU A 241 4.30 -3.50 17.30
N MET A 242 4.81 -2.88 16.23
CA MET A 242 6.25 -2.65 16.06
C MET A 242 6.83 -1.95 17.30
N GLY A 243 7.84 -2.57 17.94
CA GLY A 243 8.47 -2.06 19.15
C GLY A 243 7.99 -2.70 20.46
N THR A 244 6.88 -3.45 20.45
CA THR A 244 6.33 -4.11 21.65
C THR A 244 6.61 -5.63 21.68
N GLN A 245 7.70 -6.08 21.10
CA GLN A 245 7.99 -7.50 20.78
C GLN A 245 7.91 -8.49 21.95
N ALA A 246 8.20 -8.06 23.17
CA ALA A 246 8.30 -8.97 24.32
C ALA A 246 6.98 -9.71 24.65
N HIS A 247 5.82 -9.20 24.22
CA HIS A 247 4.50 -9.76 24.53
C HIS A 247 3.53 -9.79 23.35
N GLN A 248 4.05 -9.79 22.11
CA GLN A 248 3.24 -9.63 20.90
C GLN A 248 2.07 -10.65 20.84
N GLN A 249 2.32 -11.93 21.08
CA GLN A 249 1.27 -12.96 21.03
C GLN A 249 0.20 -12.76 22.11
N LYS A 250 0.60 -12.37 23.33
CA LYS A 250 -0.34 -12.04 24.41
C LYS A 250 -1.22 -10.86 24.03
N LEU A 251 -0.64 -9.79 23.51
CA LEU A 251 -1.37 -8.59 23.05
C LEU A 251 -2.35 -8.93 21.92
N VAL A 252 -1.90 -9.70 20.92
CA VAL A 252 -2.77 -10.17 19.83
C VAL A 252 -3.96 -10.95 20.39
N ASN A 253 -3.73 -11.88 21.31
CA ASN A 253 -4.81 -12.67 21.92
C ASN A 253 -5.79 -11.80 22.72
N GLN A 254 -5.31 -10.80 23.45
CA GLN A 254 -6.17 -9.86 24.18
C GLN A 254 -7.02 -8.99 23.22
N MET A 255 -6.43 -8.52 22.12
CA MET A 255 -7.15 -7.76 21.11
C MET A 255 -8.20 -8.61 20.40
N LEU A 256 -7.86 -9.85 20.06
CA LEU A 256 -8.83 -10.78 19.45
C LEU A 256 -9.99 -11.09 20.40
N ALA A 257 -9.73 -11.29 21.70
CA ALA A 257 -10.78 -11.48 22.69
C ALA A 257 -11.74 -10.28 22.74
N ARG A 258 -11.22 -9.05 22.74
CA ARG A 258 -12.06 -7.83 22.69
C ARG A 258 -12.90 -7.72 21.43
N VAL A 259 -12.34 -8.05 20.29
CA VAL A 259 -13.10 -8.06 19.03
C VAL A 259 -14.17 -9.13 19.06
N GLN A 260 -13.87 -10.31 19.62
CA GLN A 260 -14.85 -11.38 19.82
C GLN A 260 -15.97 -10.96 20.76
N ASP A 261 -15.66 -10.26 21.85
CA ASP A 261 -16.66 -9.73 22.77
C ASP A 261 -17.58 -8.71 22.10
N LEU A 262 -17.06 -7.89 21.20
CA LEU A 262 -17.85 -6.99 20.37
C LEU A 262 -18.72 -7.73 19.33
N GLY A 263 -18.27 -8.90 18.86
CA GLY A 263 -18.94 -9.72 17.84
C GLY A 263 -19.90 -10.80 18.40
N VAL A 264 -19.73 -11.24 19.64
CA VAL A 264 -20.59 -12.26 20.29
C VAL A 264 -22.04 -11.80 20.46
N GLY A 265 -22.30 -10.50 20.33
CA GLY A 265 -23.62 -9.91 20.44
C GLY A 265 -24.47 -9.90 19.17
N ARG A 266 -24.17 -10.61 18.09
CA ARG A 266 -24.93 -10.66 16.83
C ARG A 266 -24.63 -9.56 15.80
N GLN A 267 -23.60 -8.74 15.96
CA GLN A 267 -23.28 -7.69 14.99
C GLN A 267 -22.06 -8.09 14.14
N ALA A 268 -22.07 -7.67 12.86
CA ALA A 268 -20.91 -7.80 12.00
C ALA A 268 -19.77 -6.88 12.46
N ILE A 269 -18.52 -7.33 12.28
CA ILE A 269 -17.34 -6.49 12.46
C ILE A 269 -17.17 -5.66 11.19
N SER A 270 -17.30 -4.35 11.29
CA SER A 270 -17.12 -3.42 10.18
C SER A 270 -15.89 -2.56 10.44
N MET A 271 -15.04 -2.41 9.41
CA MET A 271 -13.82 -1.61 9.48
C MET A 271 -13.72 -0.70 8.27
N CYS A 272 -13.37 0.57 8.51
CA CYS A 272 -13.05 1.49 7.43
C CYS A 272 -11.88 0.95 6.59
N LYS A 273 -12.07 0.95 5.27
CA LYS A 273 -11.07 0.58 4.27
C LYS A 273 -11.11 1.56 3.10
N ASP A 274 -11.35 2.82 3.41
CA ASP A 274 -11.35 3.87 2.40
C ASP A 274 -9.94 4.09 1.87
N ASP A 275 -9.88 4.29 0.57
CA ASP A 275 -8.65 4.51 -0.18
C ASP A 275 -8.84 5.68 -1.16
N ALA A 276 -7.74 6.19 -1.70
CA ALA A 276 -7.74 7.19 -2.73
C ALA A 276 -6.79 6.84 -3.88
N ILE A 277 -7.16 7.27 -5.07
CA ILE A 277 -6.37 7.22 -6.28
C ILE A 277 -5.90 8.65 -6.58
N PHE A 278 -4.61 8.82 -6.84
CA PHE A 278 -4.06 10.04 -7.42
C PHE A 278 -3.55 9.76 -8.82
N ILE A 279 -3.94 10.60 -9.77
CA ILE A 279 -3.42 10.60 -11.14
C ILE A 279 -2.71 11.93 -11.34
N CYS A 280 -1.41 11.85 -11.63
CA CYS A 280 -0.52 12.99 -11.75
C CYS A 280 -0.02 13.10 -13.17
N GLU A 281 -0.12 14.30 -13.75
CA GLU A 281 0.26 14.64 -15.11
C GLU A 281 1.20 15.85 -15.11
N ASN A 282 1.87 16.08 -16.25
CA ASN A 282 2.76 17.20 -16.43
C ASN A 282 3.88 17.27 -15.38
N PRO A 283 4.78 16.26 -15.33
CA PRO A 283 5.86 16.22 -14.35
C PRO A 283 6.75 17.47 -14.43
N ILE A 284 7.06 18.04 -13.27
CA ILE A 284 7.89 19.25 -13.16
C ILE A 284 9.34 18.78 -12.88
N HIS A 285 10.18 18.85 -13.91
CA HIS A 285 11.58 18.44 -13.80
C HIS A 285 12.41 19.54 -13.12
N ARG A 286 12.70 19.39 -11.85
CA ARG A 286 13.54 20.34 -11.11
C ARG A 286 15.01 20.05 -11.36
N LYS A 287 15.82 21.10 -11.60
CA LYS A 287 17.28 20.98 -11.70
C LYS A 287 17.85 20.60 -10.33
N GLY A 288 18.69 19.58 -10.27
CA GLY A 288 19.41 19.18 -9.06
C GLY A 288 18.75 18.04 -8.24
N VAL A 289 17.79 17.32 -8.80
CA VAL A 289 17.19 16.10 -8.22
C VAL A 289 17.76 14.85 -8.87
#